data_76ed70e0dd0fef554014f736c06a89e8
#
_entry.id   76ed70e0dd0fef554014f736c06a89e8
#
_cell.length_a   1.000
_cell.length_b   1.000
_cell.length_c   1.000
_cell.angle_alpha   90.00
_cell.angle_beta   90.00
_cell.angle_gamma   90.00
#
_symmetry.space_group_name_H-M   'P 1'
#
loop_
_entity.id
_entity.type
_entity.pdbx_description
1 polymer ?
#
loop_
_entity_poly.entity_id
_entity_poly.type
_entity_poly.pdbx_seq_one_letter_code
_entity_poly.pdbx_strand_id
1 'polypeptide(L)'
;MQLVHTIDEVRAQVKAWKQEGLSVGLVPTMGYLHDGHKSLIERAVKENDRVVVSDFVNPTQFGENEDLGSYPRDIKRDAALCEAAGVELLFNPTPEEMYYKDNCTFVDMNRLTNVLCGKTRPIHFSGVCSVVTKLFHIVTPDRADFGQKDAQQLAVIRRMVRDLNFD
;
A
#
# COMPACT_ATOMS: atom_id res chain seq x y z
N MET A 1 13.80 -13.23 1.38
CA MET A 1 12.52 -12.51 1.11
C MET A 1 11.61 -13.38 0.27
N GLN A 2 10.32 -13.35 0.55
CA GLN A 2 9.31 -14.03 -0.26
C GLN A 2 8.60 -13.03 -1.16
N LEU A 3 8.42 -13.37 -2.43
CA LEU A 3 7.60 -12.63 -3.36
C LEU A 3 6.29 -13.41 -3.54
N VAL A 4 5.17 -12.81 -3.17
CA VAL A 4 3.86 -13.45 -3.23
C VAL A 4 2.87 -12.60 -4.02
N HIS A 5 1.84 -13.22 -4.56
CA HIS A 5 0.88 -12.57 -5.44
C HIS A 5 -0.56 -12.65 -4.94
N THR A 6 -0.83 -13.44 -3.90
CA THR A 6 -2.20 -13.63 -3.42
C THR A 6 -2.39 -13.10 -2.00
N ILE A 7 -3.61 -12.68 -1.72
CA ILE A 7 -4.04 -12.23 -0.39
C ILE A 7 -3.87 -13.35 0.64
N ASP A 8 -4.22 -14.57 0.26
CA ASP A 8 -4.13 -15.71 1.18
C ASP A 8 -2.69 -15.99 1.60
N GLU A 9 -1.74 -15.85 0.69
CA GLU A 9 -0.31 -16.01 1.02
C GLU A 9 0.15 -14.97 2.03
N VAL A 10 -0.28 -13.70 1.85
CA VAL A 10 0.06 -12.64 2.81
C VAL A 10 -0.53 -12.93 4.18
N ARG A 11 -1.83 -13.27 4.22
CA ARG A 11 -2.53 -13.54 5.48
C ARG A 11 -1.91 -14.71 6.24
N ALA A 12 -1.55 -15.78 5.55
CA ALA A 12 -0.93 -16.93 6.19
C ALA A 12 0.40 -16.54 6.84
N GLN A 13 1.23 -15.80 6.15
CA GLN A 13 2.53 -15.38 6.68
C GLN A 13 2.38 -14.39 7.84
N VAL A 14 1.53 -13.40 7.70
CA VAL A 14 1.32 -12.40 8.76
C VAL A 14 0.74 -13.06 10.01
N LYS A 15 -0.21 -13.97 9.83
CA LYS A 15 -0.79 -14.71 10.95
C LYS A 15 0.28 -15.49 11.72
N ALA A 16 1.19 -16.13 11.00
CA ALA A 16 2.30 -16.87 11.62
C ALA A 16 3.20 -15.94 12.43
N TRP A 17 3.55 -14.78 11.88
CA TRP A 17 4.36 -13.79 12.59
C TRP A 17 3.69 -13.30 13.86
N LYS A 18 2.39 -13.00 13.78
CA LYS A 18 1.64 -12.51 14.95
C LYS A 18 1.53 -13.56 16.04
N GLN A 19 1.43 -14.84 15.67
CA GLN A 19 1.43 -15.92 16.65
C GLN A 19 2.77 -16.02 17.39
N GLU A 20 3.85 -15.58 16.76
CA GLU A 20 5.17 -15.49 17.39
C GLU A 20 5.37 -14.21 18.19
N GLY A 21 4.39 -13.33 18.22
CA GLY A 21 4.48 -12.05 18.94
C GLY A 21 5.27 -10.98 18.20
N LEU A 22 5.46 -11.12 16.89
CA LEU A 22 6.26 -10.18 16.10
C LEU A 22 5.42 -9.01 15.61
N SER A 23 6.00 -7.82 15.61
CA SER A 23 5.36 -6.65 15.02
C SER A 23 5.53 -6.65 13.50
N VAL A 24 4.53 -6.14 12.80
CA VAL A 24 4.48 -6.11 11.34
C VAL A 24 4.33 -4.67 10.86
N GLY A 25 5.25 -4.25 10.00
CA GLY A 25 5.18 -2.98 9.31
C GLY A 25 4.72 -3.17 7.87
N LEU A 26 4.06 -2.17 7.32
CA LEU A 26 3.60 -2.16 5.94
C LEU A 26 4.10 -0.90 5.24
N VAL A 27 4.66 -1.07 4.04
CA VAL A 27 5.03 0.05 3.17
C VAL A 27 4.27 -0.11 1.85
N PRO A 28 3.15 0.60 1.66
CA PRO A 28 2.42 0.55 0.40
C PRO A 28 3.16 1.32 -0.68
N THR A 29 3.32 0.71 -1.84
CA THR A 29 3.94 1.35 -3.01
C THR A 29 3.21 0.95 -4.28
N MET A 30 3.41 1.73 -5.34
CA MET A 30 2.98 1.38 -6.68
C MET A 30 4.11 0.76 -7.51
N GLY A 31 5.22 0.40 -6.86
CA GLY A 31 6.36 -0.19 -7.53
C GLY A 31 7.28 0.83 -8.17
N TYR A 32 8.18 0.35 -9.02
CA TYR A 32 9.24 1.13 -9.65
C TYR A 32 10.03 1.92 -8.61
N LEU A 33 10.58 1.18 -7.65
CA LEU A 33 11.16 1.74 -6.44
C LEU A 33 12.47 2.47 -6.71
N HIS A 34 12.71 3.52 -5.95
CA HIS A 34 13.91 4.35 -6.04
C HIS A 34 14.48 4.64 -4.64
N ASP A 35 15.50 5.48 -4.55
CA ASP A 35 16.21 5.74 -3.29
C ASP A 35 15.30 6.28 -2.18
N GLY A 36 14.30 7.07 -2.53
CA GLY A 36 13.32 7.56 -1.56
C GLY A 36 12.52 6.43 -0.93
N HIS A 37 12.09 5.46 -1.74
CA HIS A 37 11.42 4.27 -1.24
C HIS A 37 12.36 3.43 -0.38
N LYS A 38 13.62 3.30 -0.79
CA LYS A 38 14.62 2.52 -0.06
C LYS A 38 14.78 3.05 1.37
N SER A 39 14.90 4.36 1.53
CA SER A 39 15.02 4.98 2.85
C SER A 39 13.81 4.71 3.72
N LEU A 40 12.62 4.80 3.13
CA LEU A 40 11.36 4.53 3.82
C LEU A 40 11.27 3.07 4.26
N ILE A 41 11.65 2.15 3.38
CA ILE A 41 11.66 0.71 3.66
C ILE A 41 12.67 0.38 4.75
N GLU A 42 13.85 0.95 4.70
CA GLU A 42 14.89 0.74 5.71
C GLU A 42 14.41 1.22 7.09
N ARG A 43 13.70 2.33 7.12
CA ARG A 43 13.11 2.83 8.37
C ARG A 43 12.06 1.85 8.91
N ALA A 44 11.19 1.33 8.05
CA ALA A 44 10.19 0.34 8.45
C ALA A 44 10.85 -0.92 9.00
N VAL A 45 11.90 -1.41 8.35
CA VAL A 45 12.67 -2.58 8.80
C VAL A 45 13.28 -2.34 10.18
N LYS A 46 13.75 -1.13 10.43
CA LYS A 46 14.35 -0.77 11.71
C LYS A 46 13.33 -0.71 12.85
N GLU A 47 12.11 -0.29 12.55
CA GLU A 47 11.08 -0.04 13.55
C GLU A 47 10.12 -1.22 13.79
N ASN A 48 10.21 -2.27 12.97
CA ASN A 48 9.32 -3.43 13.05
C ASN A 48 10.11 -4.73 13.00
N ASP A 49 9.55 -5.79 13.56
CA ASP A 49 10.17 -7.12 13.52
C ASP A 49 10.10 -7.72 12.11
N ARG A 50 9.01 -7.48 11.40
CA ARG A 50 8.79 -7.96 10.03
C ARG A 50 8.18 -6.84 9.20
N VAL A 51 8.50 -6.82 7.91
CA VAL A 51 7.99 -5.80 7.00
C VAL A 51 7.41 -6.43 5.75
N VAL A 52 6.21 -5.98 5.39
CA VAL A 52 5.55 -6.26 4.13
C VAL A 52 5.64 -4.99 3.28
N VAL A 53 6.13 -5.12 2.06
CA VAL A 53 6.03 -4.06 1.05
C VAL A 53 4.98 -4.50 0.05
N SER A 54 4.00 -3.65 -0.24
CA SER A 54 3.06 -3.91 -1.32
C SER A 54 3.51 -3.14 -2.56
N ASP A 55 3.54 -3.85 -3.68
CA ASP A 55 3.94 -3.34 -4.99
C ASP A 55 2.76 -3.57 -5.94
N PHE A 56 1.90 -2.55 -6.04
CA PHE A 56 0.65 -2.67 -6.77
C PHE A 56 0.30 -1.35 -7.44
N VAL A 57 0.22 -1.38 -8.78
CA VAL A 57 -0.27 -0.24 -9.57
C VAL A 57 -1.79 -0.29 -9.54
N ASN A 58 -2.39 0.49 -8.65
CA ASN A 58 -3.82 0.46 -8.38
C ASN A 58 -4.61 1.15 -9.50
N PRO A 59 -5.38 0.40 -10.31
CA PRO A 59 -6.11 1.02 -11.42
C PRO A 59 -7.21 1.98 -10.97
N THR A 60 -7.75 1.79 -9.76
CA THR A 60 -8.87 2.61 -9.28
C THR A 60 -8.46 4.05 -8.94
N GLN A 61 -7.16 4.34 -8.80
CA GLN A 61 -6.71 5.70 -8.56
C GLN A 61 -6.33 6.46 -9.84
N PHE A 62 -6.52 5.84 -11.01
CA PHE A 62 -6.30 6.46 -12.31
C PHE A 62 -7.64 6.81 -12.96
N GLY A 63 -7.80 8.06 -13.41
CA GLY A 63 -8.95 8.48 -14.19
C GLY A 63 -8.84 8.09 -15.65
N GLU A 64 -9.91 8.34 -16.44
CA GLU A 64 -9.97 7.99 -17.85
C GLU A 64 -8.84 8.63 -18.67
N ASN A 65 -8.42 9.84 -18.30
CA ASN A 65 -7.37 10.59 -18.99
C ASN A 65 -5.97 10.36 -18.40
N GLU A 66 -5.85 9.50 -17.41
CA GLU A 66 -4.57 9.17 -16.79
C GLU A 66 -4.04 7.87 -17.37
N ASP A 67 -2.75 7.83 -17.64
CA ASP A 67 -2.14 6.73 -18.37
C ASP A 67 -1.68 5.60 -17.44
N LEU A 68 -2.60 4.72 -17.11
CA LEU A 68 -2.31 3.53 -16.31
C LEU A 68 -1.34 2.58 -17.04
N GLY A 69 -1.51 2.45 -18.36
CA GLY A 69 -0.72 1.52 -19.16
C GLY A 69 0.76 1.87 -19.25
N SER A 70 1.10 3.15 -19.17
CA SER A 70 2.48 3.61 -19.27
C SER A 70 3.17 3.74 -17.91
N TYR A 71 2.45 3.47 -16.79
CA TYR A 71 3.07 3.52 -15.48
C TYR A 71 4.20 2.47 -15.42
N PRO A 72 5.43 2.88 -15.04
CA PRO A 72 6.58 1.96 -15.11
C PRO A 72 6.46 0.80 -14.14
N ARG A 73 6.85 -0.39 -14.59
CA ARG A 73 6.81 -1.62 -13.80
C ARG A 73 8.10 -2.39 -14.00
N ASP A 74 8.72 -2.81 -12.91
CA ASP A 74 9.91 -3.68 -12.93
C ASP A 74 9.99 -4.46 -11.62
N ILE A 75 9.26 -5.55 -11.55
CA ILE A 75 9.17 -6.34 -10.32
C ILE A 75 10.50 -6.99 -9.92
N LYS A 76 11.33 -7.36 -10.87
CA LYS A 76 12.63 -7.96 -10.55
C LYS A 76 13.55 -6.96 -9.86
N ARG A 77 13.58 -5.73 -10.37
CA ARG A 77 14.35 -4.63 -9.77
C ARG A 77 13.79 -4.28 -8.39
N ASP A 78 12.47 -4.21 -8.26
CA ASP A 78 11.80 -3.91 -7.00
C ASP A 78 12.11 -4.99 -5.96
N ALA A 79 12.04 -6.25 -6.36
CA ALA A 79 12.35 -7.37 -5.48
C ALA A 79 13.79 -7.31 -4.99
N ALA A 80 14.73 -7.01 -5.87
CA ALA A 80 16.13 -6.89 -5.49
C ALA A 80 16.36 -5.76 -4.48
N LEU A 81 15.73 -4.62 -4.69
CA LEU A 81 15.80 -3.48 -3.76
C LEU A 81 15.24 -3.84 -2.40
N CYS A 82 14.06 -4.46 -2.38
CA CYS A 82 13.39 -4.87 -1.13
C CYS A 82 14.23 -5.90 -0.36
N GLU A 83 14.76 -6.88 -1.06
CA GLU A 83 15.60 -7.91 -0.43
C GLU A 83 16.86 -7.29 0.18
N ALA A 84 17.52 -6.40 -0.54
CA ALA A 84 18.71 -5.69 -0.04
C ALA A 84 18.40 -4.81 1.17
N ALA A 85 17.17 -4.29 1.25
CA ALA A 85 16.76 -3.42 2.36
C ALA A 85 16.27 -4.20 3.58
N GLY A 86 16.13 -5.53 3.50
CA GLY A 86 15.74 -6.36 4.64
C GLY A 86 14.25 -6.68 4.74
N VAL A 87 13.51 -6.52 3.66
CA VAL A 87 12.08 -6.85 3.62
C VAL A 87 11.89 -8.37 3.65
N GLU A 88 10.92 -8.85 4.41
CA GLU A 88 10.61 -10.27 4.50
C GLU A 88 9.58 -10.71 3.47
N LEU A 89 8.64 -9.85 3.11
CA LEU A 89 7.54 -10.20 2.20
C LEU A 89 7.25 -9.06 1.24
N LEU A 90 7.31 -9.36 -0.05
CA LEU A 90 6.91 -8.44 -1.12
C LEU A 90 5.60 -8.95 -1.72
N PHE A 91 4.55 -8.15 -1.60
CA PHE A 91 3.22 -8.48 -2.10
C PHE A 91 2.97 -7.75 -3.41
N ASN A 92 2.88 -8.52 -4.49
CA ASN A 92 2.66 -7.98 -5.84
C ASN A 92 1.41 -8.65 -6.44
N PRO A 93 0.21 -8.20 -6.06
CA PRO A 93 -1.02 -8.78 -6.56
C PRO A 93 -1.37 -8.28 -7.97
N THR A 94 -2.23 -9.03 -8.64
CA THR A 94 -2.87 -8.56 -9.88
C THR A 94 -4.10 -7.72 -9.52
N PRO A 95 -4.62 -6.89 -10.44
CA PRO A 95 -5.88 -6.19 -10.21
C PRO A 95 -7.04 -7.14 -9.89
N GLU A 96 -7.06 -8.32 -10.52
CA GLU A 96 -8.11 -9.33 -10.31
C GLU A 96 -8.05 -9.94 -8.90
N GLU A 97 -6.86 -10.03 -8.33
CA GLU A 97 -6.69 -10.49 -6.95
C GLU A 97 -7.20 -9.43 -5.96
N MET A 98 -6.96 -8.16 -6.25
CA MET A 98 -7.34 -7.06 -5.36
C MET A 98 -8.82 -6.66 -5.46
N TYR A 99 -9.40 -6.79 -6.64
CA TYR A 99 -10.79 -6.36 -6.87
C TYR A 99 -11.59 -7.43 -7.60
N TYR A 100 -12.70 -7.85 -6.99
CA TYR A 100 -13.66 -8.69 -7.69
C TYR A 100 -14.24 -7.94 -8.89
N LYS A 101 -14.66 -8.69 -9.92
CA LYS A 101 -15.28 -8.09 -11.13
C LYS A 101 -16.51 -7.24 -10.78
N ASP A 102 -17.26 -7.67 -9.79
CA ASP A 102 -18.48 -6.99 -9.33
C ASP A 102 -18.22 -6.06 -8.14
N ASN A 103 -16.96 -5.68 -7.90
CA ASN A 103 -16.62 -4.78 -6.81
C ASN A 103 -17.39 -3.47 -6.92
N CYS A 104 -18.13 -3.13 -5.89
CA CYS A 104 -18.94 -1.90 -5.86
C CYS A 104 -18.79 -1.13 -4.56
N THR A 105 -17.84 -1.52 -3.72
CA THR A 105 -17.56 -0.85 -2.45
C THR A 105 -16.31 -0.01 -2.56
N PHE A 106 -16.45 1.26 -2.24
CA PHE A 106 -15.33 2.20 -2.27
C PHE A 106 -15.29 2.99 -0.98
N VAL A 107 -14.10 3.31 -0.51
CA VAL A 107 -13.88 4.22 0.60
C VAL A 107 -13.57 5.59 -0.01
N ASP A 108 -14.37 6.56 0.32
CA ASP A 108 -14.18 7.92 -0.16
C ASP A 108 -14.13 8.89 1.01
N MET A 109 -13.56 10.05 0.77
CA MET A 109 -13.40 11.06 1.81
C MET A 109 -13.96 12.38 1.31
N ASN A 110 -14.80 12.98 2.14
CA ASN A 110 -15.41 14.27 1.89
C ASN A 110 -14.56 15.40 2.49
N ARG A 111 -14.76 16.62 2.09
CA ARG A 111 -14.08 17.84 2.59
C ARG A 111 -12.59 17.88 2.33
N LEU A 112 -11.79 17.02 2.97
CA LEU A 112 -10.34 17.09 2.90
C LEU A 112 -9.84 16.88 1.47
N THR A 113 -10.36 15.87 0.78
CA THR A 113 -9.99 15.61 -0.63
C THR A 113 -10.53 16.70 -1.56
N ASN A 114 -11.67 17.30 -1.23
CA ASN A 114 -12.27 18.37 -2.03
C ASN A 114 -11.50 19.70 -1.92
N VAL A 115 -10.81 19.94 -0.82
CA VAL A 115 -10.05 21.17 -0.58
C VAL A 115 -8.61 21.05 -1.08
N LEU A 116 -8.05 19.84 -1.05
CA LEU A 116 -6.67 19.56 -1.47
C LEU A 116 -6.63 19.11 -2.94
N CYS A 117 -5.64 18.31 -3.29
CA CYS A 117 -5.48 17.74 -4.61
C CYS A 117 -6.70 16.93 -5.07
N GLY A 118 -7.49 16.40 -4.14
CA GLY A 118 -8.72 15.67 -4.42
C GLY A 118 -9.76 16.49 -5.17
N LYS A 119 -9.71 17.84 -5.08
CA LYS A 119 -10.58 18.71 -5.86
C LYS A 119 -10.31 18.63 -7.35
N THR A 120 -9.04 18.41 -7.73
CA THR A 120 -8.62 18.27 -9.13
C THR A 120 -8.47 16.80 -9.53
N ARG A 121 -8.33 15.87 -8.56
CA ARG A 121 -8.14 14.45 -8.78
C ARG A 121 -9.00 13.61 -7.81
N PRO A 122 -10.34 13.76 -7.83
CA PRO A 122 -11.18 13.05 -6.86
C PRO A 122 -11.10 11.53 -6.98
N ILE A 123 -10.97 11.01 -8.20
CA ILE A 123 -10.83 9.57 -8.45
C ILE A 123 -9.54 9.03 -7.84
N HIS A 124 -8.46 9.80 -7.92
CA HIS A 124 -7.18 9.41 -7.35
C HIS A 124 -7.28 9.14 -5.84
N PHE A 125 -7.82 10.08 -5.08
CA PHE A 125 -7.90 9.93 -3.62
C PHE A 125 -8.92 8.90 -3.19
N SER A 126 -10.04 8.74 -3.89
CA SER A 126 -10.99 7.68 -3.64
C SER A 126 -10.32 6.32 -3.84
N GLY A 127 -9.55 6.16 -4.92
CA GLY A 127 -8.80 4.95 -5.19
C GLY A 127 -7.74 4.68 -4.13
N VAL A 128 -7.04 5.71 -3.67
CA VAL A 128 -6.02 5.58 -2.60
C VAL A 128 -6.67 5.13 -1.30
N CYS A 129 -7.76 5.77 -0.87
CA CYS A 129 -8.46 5.39 0.35
C CYS A 129 -8.92 3.94 0.31
N SER A 130 -9.47 3.52 -0.83
CA SER A 130 -9.98 2.16 -0.99
C SER A 130 -8.87 1.13 -0.94
N VAL A 131 -7.78 1.32 -1.68
CA VAL A 131 -6.68 0.34 -1.72
C VAL A 131 -5.94 0.28 -0.39
N VAL A 132 -5.74 1.41 0.28
CA VAL A 132 -5.07 1.41 1.59
C VAL A 132 -5.92 0.71 2.64
N THR A 133 -7.23 0.94 2.63
CA THR A 133 -8.16 0.22 3.51
C THR A 133 -8.05 -1.29 3.30
N LYS A 134 -8.05 -1.73 2.05
CA LYS A 134 -7.90 -3.16 1.71
C LYS A 134 -6.56 -3.70 2.21
N LEU A 135 -5.48 -2.99 1.96
CA LEU A 135 -4.15 -3.42 2.42
C LEU A 135 -4.07 -3.51 3.94
N PHE A 136 -4.68 -2.58 4.66
CA PHE A 136 -4.71 -2.62 6.12
C PHE A 136 -5.50 -3.84 6.62
N HIS A 137 -6.58 -4.22 5.95
CA HIS A 137 -7.33 -5.43 6.31
C HIS A 137 -6.58 -6.71 5.95
N ILE A 138 -5.82 -6.70 4.86
CA ILE A 138 -5.08 -7.87 4.41
C ILE A 138 -3.86 -8.12 5.32
N VAL A 139 -3.10 -7.08 5.60
CA VAL A 139 -1.84 -7.17 6.34
C VAL A 139 -2.03 -7.01 7.85
N THR A 140 -3.03 -6.25 8.26
CA THR A 140 -3.25 -5.87 9.67
C THR A 140 -1.95 -5.41 10.34
N PRO A 141 -1.29 -4.37 9.79
CA PRO A 141 0.01 -3.96 10.28
C PRO A 141 -0.08 -3.22 11.61
N ASP A 142 0.99 -3.27 12.40
CA ASP A 142 1.13 -2.44 13.59
C ASP A 142 1.49 -1.01 13.23
N ARG A 143 2.27 -0.85 12.14
CA ARG A 143 2.65 0.47 11.60
C ARG A 143 2.65 0.41 10.07
N ALA A 144 2.35 1.56 9.46
CA ALA A 144 2.46 1.73 8.02
C ALA A 144 3.24 3.00 7.75
N ASP A 145 4.16 2.94 6.78
CA ASP A 145 5.01 4.06 6.40
C ASP A 145 4.69 4.51 4.98
N PHE A 146 4.54 5.82 4.82
CA PHE A 146 4.24 6.47 3.53
C PHE A 146 5.28 7.55 3.25
N GLY A 147 5.56 7.80 1.98
CA GLY A 147 6.52 8.80 1.58
C GLY A 147 6.10 10.22 1.96
N GLN A 148 7.05 11.02 2.45
CA GLN A 148 6.79 12.40 2.86
C GLN A 148 6.45 13.33 1.70
N LYS A 149 6.82 12.98 0.47
CA LYS A 149 6.49 13.76 -0.71
C LYS A 149 4.99 13.89 -0.95
N ASP A 150 4.22 12.96 -0.38
CA ASP A 150 2.76 12.96 -0.47
C ASP A 150 2.14 13.38 0.86
N ALA A 151 2.47 14.59 1.33
CA ALA A 151 1.92 15.11 2.58
C ALA A 151 0.38 15.13 2.58
N GLN A 152 -0.23 15.43 1.44
CA GLN A 152 -1.69 15.41 1.28
C GLN A 152 -2.23 13.99 1.41
N GLN A 153 -1.58 13.02 0.78
CA GLN A 153 -1.95 11.62 0.87
C GLN A 153 -1.86 11.12 2.32
N LEU A 154 -0.78 11.48 3.01
CA LEU A 154 -0.60 11.09 4.41
C LEU A 154 -1.70 11.68 5.30
N ALA A 155 -2.06 12.95 5.08
CA ALA A 155 -3.14 13.60 5.84
C ALA A 155 -4.48 12.90 5.61
N VAL A 156 -4.76 12.52 4.36
CA VAL A 156 -5.97 11.79 3.98
C VAL A 156 -6.01 10.43 4.69
N ILE A 157 -4.92 9.69 4.66
CA ILE A 157 -4.86 8.37 5.27
C ILE A 157 -4.99 8.45 6.80
N ARG A 158 -4.34 9.41 7.44
CA ARG A 158 -4.46 9.61 8.88
C ARG A 158 -5.90 9.89 9.30
N ARG A 159 -6.60 10.72 8.54
CA ARG A 159 -8.00 11.02 8.81
C ARG A 159 -8.86 9.77 8.64
N MET A 160 -8.64 9.00 7.58
CA MET A 160 -9.35 7.76 7.32
C MET A 160 -9.13 6.74 8.45
N VAL A 161 -7.90 6.57 8.90
CA VAL A 161 -7.55 5.65 10.00
C VAL A 161 -8.31 6.03 11.27
N ARG A 162 -8.35 7.33 11.58
CA ARG A 162 -9.09 7.83 12.74
C ARG A 162 -10.59 7.61 12.59
N ASP A 163 -11.14 8.02 11.45
CA ASP A 163 -12.59 7.99 11.25
C ASP A 163 -13.15 6.56 11.17
N LEU A 164 -12.38 5.63 10.64
CA LEU A 164 -12.80 4.23 10.52
C LEU A 164 -12.33 3.35 11.68
N ASN A 165 -11.69 3.96 12.67
CA ASN A 165 -11.28 3.27 13.91
C ASN A 165 -10.36 2.07 13.62
N PHE A 166 -9.39 2.24 12.75
CA PHE A 166 -8.35 1.22 12.59
C PHE A 166 -7.53 1.12 13.88
N ASP A 167 -7.21 -0.11 14.25
CA ASP A 167 -6.46 -0.39 15.47
C ASP A 167 -4.97 -0.03 15.36
#